data_7f0333b434a4e7a0f8b9ad955fd2e202
#
_entry.id   7f0333b434a4e7a0f8b9ad955fd2e202
#
_cell.length_a   1.000
_cell.length_b   1.000
_cell.length_c   1.000
_cell.angle_alpha   90.00
_cell.angle_beta   90.00
_cell.angle_gamma   90.00
#
_symmetry.space_group_name_H-M   'P 1'
#
loop_
_entity.id
_entity.type
_entity.pdbx_description
1 polymer ?
#
loop_
_entity_poly.entity_id
_entity_poly.type
_entity_poly.pdbx_seq_one_letter_code
_entity_poly.pdbx_strand_id
1 'polypeptide(L)'
;MVRDLPDPARRYFLFTIRPGALLHRVALLLDQPFWGRGIVRLLVIAPFFVMPTVSALVWKNMMMHPVNGLFAWIARGLGLQPVDWLAQLPLFSITMIVAWGWLPFATLIILTALQSLDREQKEAAEMDGANAVNRFAYIILPHMARAITVVILIQTIFLLGIFAEILVTTNGGPGYNSTNI
;
A
#
# COMPACT_ATOMS: atom_id res chain seq x y z
N MET A 1 2.09 -0.12 23.30
CA MET A 1 1.40 0.79 22.39
C MET A 1 0.66 0.11 21.23
N VAL A 2 1.24 -0.79 20.44
CA VAL A 2 0.50 -1.51 19.37
C VAL A 2 -0.37 -2.66 19.91
N ARG A 3 -0.04 -3.22 21.06
CA ARG A 3 -0.82 -4.30 21.73
C ARG A 3 -2.13 -3.83 22.35
N ASP A 4 -2.24 -2.54 22.60
CA ASP A 4 -3.37 -1.96 23.35
C ASP A 4 -4.42 -1.33 22.42
N LEU A 5 -4.22 -1.40 21.09
CA LEU A 5 -5.21 -0.97 20.10
C LEU A 5 -6.35 -1.99 20.02
N PRO A 6 -7.63 -1.54 19.89
CA PRO A 6 -8.75 -2.42 19.61
C PRO A 6 -8.49 -3.27 18.36
N ASP A 7 -8.99 -4.49 18.37
CA ASP A 7 -8.65 -5.55 17.39
C ASP A 7 -8.74 -5.11 15.91
N PRO A 8 -9.77 -4.35 15.46
CA PRO A 8 -9.81 -3.84 14.09
C PRO A 8 -8.69 -2.84 13.81
N ALA A 9 -8.46 -1.84 14.67
CA ALA A 9 -7.41 -0.85 14.46
C ALA A 9 -6.01 -1.49 14.43
N ARG A 10 -5.77 -2.53 15.25
CA ARG A 10 -4.54 -3.32 15.25
C ARG A 10 -4.34 -4.08 13.94
N ARG A 11 -5.41 -4.66 13.39
CA ARG A 11 -5.36 -5.37 12.11
C ARG A 11 -5.04 -4.41 10.96
N TYR A 12 -5.67 -3.24 10.91
CA TYR A 12 -5.35 -2.20 9.93
C TYR A 12 -3.90 -1.74 10.06
N PHE A 13 -3.43 -1.47 11.28
CA PHE A 13 -2.06 -1.04 11.53
C PHE A 13 -1.02 -2.08 11.10
N LEU A 14 -1.21 -3.36 11.48
CA LEU A 14 -0.31 -4.44 11.09
C LEU A 14 -0.36 -4.73 9.58
N PHE A 15 -1.52 -4.55 8.94
CA PHE A 15 -1.65 -4.73 7.50
C PHE A 15 -1.01 -3.58 6.72
N THR A 16 -1.08 -2.36 7.22
CA THR A 16 -0.45 -1.18 6.60
C THR A 16 1.07 -1.20 6.70
N ILE A 17 1.62 -1.80 7.77
CA ILE A 17 3.09 -1.92 7.95
C ILE A 17 3.69 -3.05 7.09
N ARG A 18 2.99 -4.17 6.89
CA ARG A 18 3.47 -5.27 6.02
C ARG A 18 3.69 -4.88 4.55
N PRO A 19 2.84 -4.06 3.92
CA PRO A 19 3.12 -3.51 2.59
C PRO A 19 4.32 -2.56 2.56
N GLY A 20 4.78 -2.05 3.70
CA GLY A 20 5.97 -1.21 3.76
C GLY A 20 7.20 -1.85 3.10
N ALA A 21 7.36 -3.16 3.19
CA ALA A 21 8.42 -3.88 2.48
C ALA A 21 8.23 -3.86 0.95
N LEU A 22 6.99 -3.91 0.47
CA LEU A 22 6.65 -3.87 -0.95
C LEU A 22 6.78 -2.45 -1.51
N LEU A 23 6.31 -1.44 -0.76
CA LEU A 23 6.51 -0.03 -1.05
C LEU A 23 7.98 0.33 -1.18
N HIS A 24 8.80 -0.22 -0.29
CA HIS A 24 10.24 -0.01 -0.29
C HIS A 24 10.90 -0.60 -1.54
N ARG A 25 10.51 -1.81 -1.94
CA ARG A 25 10.97 -2.44 -3.17
C ARG A 25 10.55 -1.65 -4.41
N VAL A 26 9.31 -1.16 -4.45
CA VAL A 26 8.82 -0.31 -5.55
C VAL A 26 9.60 1.00 -5.61
N ALA A 27 9.85 1.66 -4.47
CA ALA A 27 10.65 2.89 -4.43
C ALA A 27 12.09 2.66 -4.90
N LEU A 28 12.73 1.57 -4.48
CA LEU A 28 14.07 1.21 -4.94
C LEU A 28 14.12 0.88 -6.44
N LEU A 29 13.12 0.19 -6.97
CA LEU A 29 13.01 -0.07 -8.41
C LEU A 29 12.81 1.22 -9.20
N LEU A 30 12.01 2.15 -8.70
CA LEU A 30 11.78 3.45 -9.35
C LEU A 30 12.98 4.40 -9.27
N ASP A 31 13.93 4.14 -8.37
CA ASP A 31 15.19 4.91 -8.30
C ASP A 31 16.20 4.50 -9.40
N GLN A 32 16.10 3.26 -9.90
CA GLN A 32 16.99 2.77 -10.97
C GLN A 32 16.72 3.45 -12.31
N PRO A 33 17.77 3.79 -13.10
CA PRO A 33 17.60 4.32 -14.44
C PRO A 33 17.21 3.18 -15.40
N PHE A 34 15.96 3.14 -15.84
CA PHE A 34 15.49 2.22 -16.87
C PHE A 34 14.61 2.94 -17.90
N TRP A 35 14.56 2.36 -19.11
CA TRP A 35 13.73 2.88 -20.18
C TRP A 35 12.25 2.76 -19.81
N GLY A 36 11.46 3.85 -19.92
CA GLY A 36 10.05 3.86 -19.50
C GLY A 36 9.79 4.25 -18.04
N ARG A 37 10.82 4.61 -17.26
CA ARG A 37 10.69 5.03 -15.84
C ARG A 37 9.58 6.08 -15.61
N GLY A 38 9.45 7.06 -16.54
CA GLY A 38 8.40 8.09 -16.45
C GLY A 38 6.99 7.51 -16.52
N ILE A 39 6.76 6.56 -17.42
CA ILE A 39 5.45 5.90 -17.58
C ILE A 39 5.14 5.07 -16.33
N VAL A 40 6.10 4.30 -15.84
CA VAL A 40 5.90 3.48 -14.61
C VAL A 40 5.62 4.37 -13.41
N ARG A 41 6.32 5.49 -13.24
CA ARG A 41 6.04 6.47 -12.19
C ARG A 41 4.62 7.03 -12.31
N LEU A 42 4.20 7.39 -13.50
CA LEU A 42 2.85 7.89 -13.75
C LEU A 42 1.80 6.86 -13.37
N LEU A 43 1.97 5.59 -13.77
CA LEU A 43 1.06 4.49 -13.44
C LEU A 43 1.01 4.19 -11.93
N VAL A 44 2.15 4.29 -11.25
CA VAL A 44 2.20 4.10 -9.79
C VAL A 44 1.51 5.25 -9.05
N ILE A 45 1.57 6.48 -9.60
CA ILE A 45 0.98 7.68 -8.97
C ILE A 45 -0.51 7.81 -9.30
N ALA A 46 -0.96 7.30 -10.45
CA ALA A 46 -2.33 7.42 -10.94
C ALA A 46 -3.43 7.09 -9.90
N PRO A 47 -3.32 6.01 -9.09
CA PRO A 47 -4.34 5.67 -8.10
C PRO A 47 -4.67 6.79 -7.10
N PHE A 48 -3.67 7.60 -6.75
CA PHE A 48 -3.84 8.70 -5.79
C PHE A 48 -4.80 9.80 -6.28
N PHE A 49 -4.92 9.96 -7.59
CA PHE A 49 -5.81 10.96 -8.19
C PHE A 49 -7.23 10.44 -8.42
N VAL A 50 -7.48 9.16 -8.17
CA VAL A 50 -8.83 8.59 -8.28
C VAL A 50 -9.61 8.92 -7.01
N MET A 51 -10.80 9.49 -7.17
CA MET A 51 -11.69 9.77 -6.04
C MET A 51 -11.99 8.47 -5.26
N PRO A 52 -12.01 8.50 -3.91
CA PRO A 52 -12.25 7.32 -3.08
C PRO A 52 -13.50 6.53 -3.47
N THR A 53 -14.61 7.23 -3.70
CA THR A 53 -15.88 6.63 -4.13
C THR A 53 -15.76 5.91 -5.48
N VAL A 54 -15.07 6.52 -6.45
CA VAL A 54 -14.86 5.94 -7.78
C VAL A 54 -13.95 4.72 -7.69
N SER A 55 -12.87 4.80 -6.92
CA SER A 55 -11.99 3.67 -6.62
C SER A 55 -12.79 2.51 -6.02
N ALA A 56 -13.60 2.77 -5.00
CA ALA A 56 -14.44 1.77 -4.37
C ALA A 56 -15.41 1.08 -5.36
N LEU A 57 -16.05 1.85 -6.24
CA LEU A 57 -16.95 1.30 -7.27
C LEU A 57 -16.21 0.45 -8.31
N VAL A 58 -15.04 0.89 -8.76
CA VAL A 58 -14.22 0.13 -9.72
C VAL A 58 -13.79 -1.21 -9.10
N TRP A 59 -13.30 -1.18 -7.88
CA TRP A 59 -12.88 -2.40 -7.17
C TRP A 59 -14.06 -3.34 -6.93
N LYS A 60 -15.19 -2.81 -6.44
CA LYS A 60 -16.40 -3.60 -6.17
C LYS A 60 -16.95 -4.28 -7.43
N ASN A 61 -17.10 -3.53 -8.53
CA ASN A 61 -17.83 -4.02 -9.70
C ASN A 61 -16.92 -4.66 -10.75
N MET A 62 -15.70 -4.15 -10.95
CA MET A 62 -14.81 -4.64 -12.00
C MET A 62 -13.76 -5.65 -11.50
N MET A 63 -13.28 -5.51 -10.27
CA MET A 63 -12.21 -6.39 -9.75
C MET A 63 -12.76 -7.53 -8.91
N MET A 64 -13.55 -7.22 -7.88
CA MET A 64 -13.97 -8.15 -6.81
C MET A 64 -15.35 -8.76 -7.02
N HIS A 65 -16.09 -8.39 -8.07
CA HIS A 65 -17.42 -8.95 -8.32
C HIS A 65 -17.35 -10.46 -8.54
N PRO A 66 -18.15 -11.30 -7.81
CA PRO A 66 -18.00 -12.75 -7.80
C PRO A 66 -18.37 -13.42 -9.13
N VAL A 67 -19.15 -12.74 -9.99
CA VAL A 67 -19.56 -13.27 -11.29
C VAL A 67 -18.76 -12.65 -12.44
N ASN A 68 -18.69 -11.33 -12.51
CA ASN A 68 -18.15 -10.60 -13.67
C ASN A 68 -16.79 -9.91 -13.38
N GLY A 69 -16.27 -10.02 -12.15
CA GLY A 69 -15.02 -9.38 -11.77
C GLY A 69 -13.79 -10.05 -12.36
N LEU A 70 -12.72 -9.27 -12.51
CA LEU A 70 -11.44 -9.75 -13.00
C LEU A 70 -10.90 -10.92 -12.17
N PHE A 71 -11.01 -10.86 -10.85
CA PHE A 71 -10.55 -11.94 -9.96
C PHE A 71 -11.38 -13.22 -10.14
N ALA A 72 -12.69 -13.09 -10.37
CA ALA A 72 -13.54 -14.23 -10.68
C ALA A 72 -13.21 -14.85 -12.04
N TRP A 73 -12.87 -14.03 -13.02
CA TRP A 73 -12.44 -14.50 -14.35
C TRP A 73 -11.11 -15.28 -14.25
N ILE A 74 -10.14 -14.75 -13.53
CA ILE A 74 -8.83 -15.40 -13.29
C ILE A 74 -9.04 -16.73 -12.52
N ALA A 75 -9.85 -16.71 -11.45
CA ALA A 75 -10.12 -17.93 -10.66
C ALA A 75 -10.71 -19.05 -11.53
N ARG A 76 -11.70 -18.73 -12.38
CA ARG A 76 -12.29 -19.71 -13.31
C ARG A 76 -11.26 -20.23 -14.33
N GLY A 77 -10.41 -19.37 -14.87
CA GLY A 77 -9.34 -19.76 -15.78
C GLY A 77 -8.34 -20.73 -15.16
N LEU A 78 -8.17 -20.66 -13.81
CA LEU A 78 -7.32 -21.58 -13.04
C LEU A 78 -8.10 -22.80 -12.48
N GLY A 79 -9.38 -22.96 -12.81
CA GLY A 79 -10.22 -24.05 -12.30
C GLY A 79 -10.63 -23.89 -10.84
N LEU A 80 -10.49 -22.67 -10.26
CA LEU A 80 -10.85 -22.36 -8.88
C LEU A 80 -12.26 -21.77 -8.79
N GLN A 81 -12.92 -21.97 -7.65
CA GLN A 81 -14.19 -21.33 -7.35
C GLN A 81 -14.00 -19.81 -7.11
N PRO A 82 -14.79 -18.94 -7.76
CA PRO A 82 -14.76 -17.52 -7.49
C PRO A 82 -15.15 -17.22 -6.04
N VAL A 83 -14.38 -16.35 -5.39
CA VAL A 83 -14.62 -15.91 -4.02
C VAL A 83 -15.44 -14.63 -4.04
N ASP A 84 -16.44 -14.51 -3.17
CA ASP A 84 -17.09 -13.24 -2.89
C ASP A 84 -16.26 -12.47 -1.85
N TRP A 85 -15.37 -11.62 -2.36
CA TRP A 85 -14.39 -10.89 -1.57
C TRP A 85 -15.04 -9.97 -0.53
N LEU A 86 -16.14 -9.30 -0.90
CA LEU A 86 -16.79 -8.31 -0.03
C LEU A 86 -17.67 -8.97 1.04
N ALA A 87 -18.24 -10.15 0.74
CA ALA A 87 -19.05 -10.89 1.72
C ALA A 87 -18.18 -11.75 2.64
N GLN A 88 -17.16 -12.42 2.11
CA GLN A 88 -16.35 -13.38 2.90
C GLN A 88 -15.16 -12.71 3.60
N LEU A 89 -14.55 -11.68 2.97
CA LEU A 89 -13.35 -11.02 3.45
C LEU A 89 -13.49 -9.48 3.40
N PRO A 90 -14.52 -8.90 4.04
CA PRO A 90 -14.83 -7.47 3.90
C PRO A 90 -13.68 -6.56 4.34
N LEU A 91 -13.08 -6.81 5.49
CA LEU A 91 -11.94 -6.04 6.00
C LEU A 91 -10.73 -6.11 5.07
N PHE A 92 -10.39 -7.30 4.58
CA PHE A 92 -9.28 -7.48 3.66
C PHE A 92 -9.52 -6.71 2.35
N SER A 93 -10.74 -6.79 1.81
CA SER A 93 -11.13 -6.13 0.58
C SER A 93 -11.05 -4.61 0.69
N ILE A 94 -11.59 -4.02 1.76
CA ILE A 94 -11.52 -2.58 2.02
C ILE A 94 -10.06 -2.14 2.18
N THR A 95 -9.28 -2.89 2.96
CA THR A 95 -7.87 -2.57 3.18
C THR A 95 -7.07 -2.62 1.87
N MET A 96 -7.37 -3.54 0.97
CA MET A 96 -6.74 -3.64 -0.35
C MET A 96 -7.06 -2.43 -1.23
N ILE A 97 -8.32 -1.99 -1.23
CA ILE A 97 -8.77 -0.80 -1.97
C ILE A 97 -8.05 0.45 -1.47
N VAL A 98 -8.07 0.64 -0.15
CA VAL A 98 -7.46 1.80 0.50
C VAL A 98 -5.94 1.80 0.34
N ALA A 99 -5.30 0.64 0.53
CA ALA A 99 -3.85 0.50 0.33
C ALA A 99 -3.44 0.85 -1.11
N TRP A 100 -4.22 0.43 -2.10
CA TRP A 100 -3.97 0.77 -3.51
C TRP A 100 -4.04 2.29 -3.75
N GLY A 101 -5.02 2.99 -3.16
CA GLY A 101 -5.16 4.44 -3.30
C GLY A 101 -4.04 5.23 -2.59
N TRP A 102 -3.56 4.76 -1.43
CA TRP A 102 -2.54 5.44 -0.62
C TRP A 102 -1.10 5.03 -0.93
N LEU A 103 -0.91 3.91 -1.64
CA LEU A 103 0.42 3.43 -2.06
C LEU A 103 1.24 4.48 -2.81
N PRO A 104 0.69 5.29 -3.74
CA PRO A 104 1.45 6.31 -4.44
C PRO A 104 2.02 7.38 -3.53
N PHE A 105 1.24 7.86 -2.58
CA PHE A 105 1.66 8.88 -1.61
C PHE A 105 2.86 8.40 -0.80
N ALA A 106 2.78 7.20 -0.23
CA ALA A 106 3.88 6.61 0.51
C ALA A 106 5.12 6.41 -0.38
N THR A 107 4.92 5.90 -1.61
CA THR A 107 6.01 5.66 -2.56
C THR A 107 6.74 6.96 -2.91
N LEU A 108 6.00 8.06 -3.15
CA LEU A 108 6.60 9.36 -3.48
C LEU A 108 7.46 9.92 -2.34
N ILE A 109 6.95 9.89 -1.11
CA ILE A 109 7.71 10.40 0.05
C ILE A 109 8.96 9.56 0.28
N ILE A 110 8.84 8.24 0.23
CA ILE A 110 9.95 7.31 0.41
C ILE A 110 10.99 7.48 -0.71
N LEU A 111 10.54 7.62 -1.96
CA LEU A 111 11.43 7.84 -3.10
C LEU A 111 12.18 9.17 -2.97
N THR A 112 11.51 10.24 -2.57
CA THR A 112 12.15 11.55 -2.36
C THR A 112 13.19 11.47 -1.26
N ALA A 113 12.88 10.79 -0.15
CA ALA A 113 13.84 10.57 0.93
C ALA A 113 15.05 9.73 0.48
N LEU A 114 14.83 8.72 -0.35
CA LEU A 114 15.91 7.90 -0.92
C LEU A 114 16.81 8.72 -1.85
N GLN A 115 16.23 9.61 -2.63
CA GLN A 115 16.97 10.48 -3.57
C GLN A 115 17.71 11.62 -2.88
N SER A 116 17.36 11.98 -1.66
CA SER A 116 18.07 12.96 -0.85
C SER A 116 19.33 12.41 -0.15
N LEU A 117 19.56 11.11 -0.23
CA LEU A 117 20.77 10.49 0.33
C LEU A 117 21.96 10.74 -0.59
N ASP A 118 23.02 11.35 -0.03
CA ASP A 118 24.22 11.70 -0.76
C ASP A 118 24.88 10.49 -1.43
N ARG A 119 25.28 10.70 -2.67
CA ARG A 119 26.00 9.69 -3.47
C ARG A 119 27.32 9.30 -2.81
N GLU A 120 28.02 10.27 -2.28
CA GLU A 120 29.31 10.09 -1.59
C GLU A 120 29.20 9.10 -0.42
N GLN A 121 28.09 9.15 0.35
CA GLN A 121 27.86 8.20 1.44
C GLN A 121 27.66 6.78 0.94
N LYS A 122 26.97 6.61 -0.19
CA LYS A 122 26.77 5.30 -0.82
C LYS A 122 28.09 4.72 -1.33
N GLU A 123 28.88 5.56 -2.02
CA GLU A 123 30.16 5.20 -2.61
C GLU A 123 31.21 4.91 -1.51
N ALA A 124 31.27 5.70 -0.44
CA ALA A 124 32.14 5.45 0.69
C ALA A 124 31.87 4.09 1.35
N ALA A 125 30.59 3.76 1.56
CA ALA A 125 30.21 2.45 2.11
C ALA A 125 30.58 1.29 1.18
N GLU A 126 30.57 1.50 -0.14
CA GLU A 126 31.02 0.51 -1.10
C GLU A 126 32.54 0.30 -1.02
N MET A 127 33.30 1.40 -0.87
CA MET A 127 34.75 1.34 -0.68
C MET A 127 35.14 0.65 0.63
N ASP A 128 34.34 0.78 1.70
CA ASP A 128 34.49 0.09 2.98
C ASP A 128 34.08 -1.40 2.90
N GLY A 129 33.67 -1.89 1.72
CA GLY A 129 33.31 -3.28 1.52
C GLY A 129 31.93 -3.66 2.07
N ALA A 130 31.05 -2.69 2.38
CA ALA A 130 29.71 -2.98 2.86
C ALA A 130 28.85 -3.64 1.76
N ASN A 131 28.30 -4.80 2.06
CA ASN A 131 27.36 -5.48 1.16
C ASN A 131 26.01 -4.71 1.08
N ALA A 132 25.18 -5.02 0.08
CA ALA A 132 23.90 -4.35 -0.18
C ALA A 132 22.96 -4.37 1.05
N VAL A 133 22.95 -5.45 1.83
CA VAL A 133 22.12 -5.59 3.03
C VAL A 133 22.61 -4.65 4.14
N ASN A 134 23.89 -4.57 4.36
CA ASN A 134 24.49 -3.71 5.36
C ASN A 134 24.29 -2.22 5.00
N ARG A 135 24.50 -1.86 3.73
CA ARG A 135 24.21 -0.50 3.24
C ARG A 135 22.74 -0.14 3.45
N PHE A 136 21.84 -1.06 3.15
CA PHE A 136 20.42 -0.86 3.37
C PHE A 136 20.11 -0.67 4.85
N ALA A 137 20.56 -1.55 5.73
CA ALA A 137 20.22 -1.56 7.15
C ALA A 137 20.84 -0.39 7.94
N TYR A 138 22.09 0.00 7.63
CA TYR A 138 22.83 0.95 8.43
C TYR A 138 22.92 2.36 7.83
N ILE A 139 22.65 2.54 6.53
CA ILE A 139 22.71 3.84 5.88
C ILE A 139 21.33 4.26 5.35
N ILE A 140 20.74 3.46 4.46
CA ILE A 140 19.52 3.83 3.77
C ILE A 140 18.34 3.87 4.74
N LEU A 141 18.11 2.82 5.50
CA LEU A 141 16.97 2.71 6.41
C LEU A 141 16.96 3.77 7.53
N PRO A 142 18.07 4.06 8.22
CA PRO A 142 18.11 5.15 9.21
C PRO A 142 17.87 6.52 8.58
N HIS A 143 18.43 6.79 7.39
CA HIS A 143 18.19 8.04 6.66
C HIS A 143 16.70 8.21 6.32
N MET A 144 16.03 7.15 5.90
CA MET A 144 14.60 7.16 5.55
C MET A 144 13.67 7.12 6.75
N ALA A 145 14.15 6.82 7.95
CA ALA A 145 13.30 6.63 9.14
C ALA A 145 12.38 7.82 9.42
N ARG A 146 12.88 9.05 9.23
CA ARG A 146 12.08 10.27 9.38
C ARG A 146 10.93 10.32 8.38
N ALA A 147 11.18 10.04 7.11
CA ALA A 147 10.17 10.02 6.05
C ALA A 147 9.13 8.91 6.29
N ILE A 148 9.57 7.74 6.69
CA ILE A 148 8.71 6.61 7.05
C ILE A 148 7.78 6.98 8.22
N THR A 149 8.31 7.62 9.25
CA THR A 149 7.51 8.08 10.39
C THR A 149 6.43 9.07 9.98
N VAL A 150 6.75 10.04 9.11
CA VAL A 150 5.79 11.02 8.58
C VAL A 150 4.69 10.30 7.77
N VAL A 151 5.06 9.37 6.90
CA VAL A 151 4.08 8.57 6.12
C VAL A 151 3.14 7.81 7.03
N ILE A 152 3.69 7.11 8.05
CA ILE A 152 2.88 6.34 9.00
C ILE A 152 1.91 7.25 9.76
N LEU A 153 2.37 8.40 10.26
CA LEU A 153 1.53 9.34 10.99
C LEU A 153 0.39 9.88 10.13
N ILE A 154 0.71 10.38 8.94
CA ILE A 154 -0.30 10.93 8.02
C ILE A 154 -1.30 9.85 7.63
N GLN A 155 -0.84 8.67 7.22
CA GLN A 155 -1.73 7.58 6.84
C GLN A 155 -2.59 7.11 8.00
N THR A 156 -2.06 7.04 9.22
CA THR A 156 -2.85 6.66 10.39
C THR A 156 -4.00 7.63 10.64
N ILE A 157 -3.74 8.95 10.55
CA ILE A 157 -4.76 9.98 10.73
C ILE A 157 -5.86 9.83 9.68
N PHE A 158 -5.50 9.68 8.41
CA PHE A 158 -6.48 9.53 7.33
C PHE A 158 -7.23 8.21 7.38
N LEU A 159 -6.57 7.11 7.75
CA LEU A 159 -7.17 5.78 7.87
C LEU A 159 -8.22 5.70 8.99
N LEU A 160 -8.09 6.49 10.05
CA LEU A 160 -9.11 6.59 11.10
C LEU A 160 -10.40 7.25 10.61
N GLY A 161 -10.32 8.08 9.54
CA GLY A 161 -11.46 8.78 8.94
C GLY A 161 -12.03 8.12 7.69
N ILE A 162 -11.69 6.86 7.38
CA ILE A 162 -12.21 6.16 6.20
C ILE A 162 -13.71 5.94 6.35
N PHE A 163 -14.47 6.51 5.42
CA PHE A 163 -15.92 6.39 5.39
C PHE A 163 -16.44 6.02 3.99
N ALA A 164 -15.97 6.70 2.95
CA ALA A 164 -16.52 6.58 1.60
C ALA A 164 -16.34 5.17 1.02
N GLU A 165 -15.17 4.57 1.19
CA GLU A 165 -14.85 3.22 0.72
C GLU A 165 -15.70 2.18 1.43
N ILE A 166 -15.91 2.30 2.73
CA ILE A 166 -16.74 1.39 3.53
C ILE A 166 -18.21 1.49 3.09
N LEU A 167 -18.72 2.73 3.01
CA LEU A 167 -20.12 2.97 2.64
C LEU A 167 -20.46 2.41 1.26
N VAL A 168 -19.60 2.65 0.27
CA VAL A 168 -19.85 2.25 -1.12
C VAL A 168 -19.65 0.75 -1.35
N THR A 169 -18.70 0.13 -0.67
CA THR A 169 -18.37 -1.29 -0.87
C THR A 169 -19.29 -2.19 -0.08
N THR A 170 -19.28 -2.12 1.23
CA THR A 170 -19.92 -3.07 2.15
C THR A 170 -21.05 -2.47 2.95
N ASN A 171 -21.16 -1.15 3.01
CA ASN A 171 -22.09 -0.43 3.90
C ASN A 171 -21.96 -0.89 5.37
N GLY A 172 -20.73 -1.21 5.79
CA GLY A 172 -20.42 -1.74 7.12
C GLY A 172 -20.61 -3.25 7.29
N GLY A 173 -21.23 -3.95 6.33
CA GLY A 173 -21.56 -5.38 6.41
C GLY A 173 -20.43 -6.36 6.03
N PRO A 174 -20.67 -7.66 6.21
CA PRO A 174 -21.79 -8.28 6.91
C PRO A 174 -21.73 -8.07 8.44
N GLY A 175 -22.86 -7.80 9.04
CA GLY A 175 -22.93 -7.37 10.44
C GLY A 175 -22.26 -5.99 10.63
N TYR A 176 -21.29 -5.90 11.55
CA TYR A 176 -20.45 -4.71 11.76
C TYR A 176 -18.97 -5.00 11.46
N ASN A 177 -18.67 -6.02 10.66
CA ASN A 177 -17.31 -6.51 10.46
C ASN A 177 -16.42 -5.54 9.65
N SER A 178 -16.98 -4.57 8.97
CA SER A 178 -16.26 -3.59 8.18
C SER A 178 -16.58 -2.14 8.56
N THR A 179 -17.26 -1.92 9.70
CA THR A 179 -17.49 -0.56 10.20
C THR A 179 -16.21 0.05 10.76
N ASN A 180 -16.05 1.34 10.52
CA ASN A 180 -15.16 2.19 11.29
C ASN A 180 -15.96 2.73 12.49
N ILE A 181 -15.30 2.97 13.62
CA ILE A 181 -15.93 3.43 14.85
C ILE A 181 -16.59 4.78 14.66
#